data_79a5f0311ea9b7b3bddde9b2138cd955
#
_entry.id   79a5f0311ea9b7b3bddde9b2138cd955
#
_cell.length_a   1.000
_cell.length_b   1.000
_cell.length_c   1.000
_cell.angle_alpha   90.00
_cell.angle_beta   90.00
_cell.angle_gamma   90.00
#
_symmetry.space_group_name_H-M   'P 1'
#
loop_
_entity.id
_entity.type
_entity.pdbx_description
1 polymer ?
#
loop_
_entity_poly.entity_id
_entity_poly.type
_entity_poly.pdbx_seq_one_letter_code
_entity_poly.pdbx_strand_id
1 'polypeptide(L)'
;MKTLLNVLGVIFACLVLLLVALRVTGFEPHERTPGLWLKGDLVTTPVTDWSFTDKIPEIKIQTQTPFLLPHSVTIWCAAYNGNLYVTSARGREWVEDMIRDPHVRLKIADKVYDRTVSIVDDPAEKAAVLRARERKYPQWKGPPDSALTVFRVNPT
;
A
#
# COMPACT_ATOMS: atom_id res chain seq x y z
N MET A 1 37.47 14.04 22.10
CA MET A 1 37.12 12.71 21.57
C MET A 1 35.99 12.02 22.36
N LYS A 2 36.12 11.87 23.71
CA LYS A 2 35.04 11.25 24.54
C LYS A 2 33.68 11.98 24.48
N THR A 3 33.70 13.31 24.51
CA THR A 3 32.44 14.12 24.44
C THR A 3 31.70 13.93 23.10
N LEU A 4 32.45 13.91 21.98
CA LEU A 4 31.86 13.67 20.66
C LEU A 4 31.24 12.27 20.57
N LEU A 5 31.93 11.25 21.11
CA LEU A 5 31.40 9.89 21.12
C LEU A 5 30.14 9.77 21.97
N ASN A 6 30.08 10.45 23.12
CA ASN A 6 28.87 10.49 23.94
C ASN A 6 27.72 11.17 23.25
N VAL A 7 27.93 12.30 22.56
CA VAL A 7 26.90 13.02 21.80
C VAL A 7 26.36 12.13 20.67
N LEU A 8 27.23 11.48 19.91
CA LEU A 8 26.83 10.54 18.85
C LEU A 8 26.02 9.36 19.42
N GLY A 9 26.44 8.82 20.57
CA GLY A 9 25.71 7.76 21.26
C GLY A 9 24.29 8.18 21.68
N VAL A 10 24.14 9.40 22.22
CA VAL A 10 22.83 9.94 22.59
C VAL A 10 21.93 10.13 21.35
N ILE A 11 22.48 10.72 20.29
CA ILE A 11 21.73 10.90 19.02
C ILE A 11 21.25 9.54 18.48
N PHE A 12 22.14 8.55 18.44
CA PHE A 12 21.79 7.21 17.99
C PHE A 12 20.67 6.58 18.85
N ALA A 13 20.79 6.67 20.17
CA ALA A 13 19.76 6.18 21.08
C ALA A 13 18.41 6.87 20.85
N CYS A 14 18.39 8.20 20.68
CA CYS A 14 17.16 8.95 20.37
C CYS A 14 16.54 8.51 19.04
N LEU A 15 17.35 8.28 18.00
CA LEU A 15 16.86 7.80 16.69
C LEU A 15 16.25 6.40 16.82
N VAL A 16 16.88 5.50 17.56
CA VAL A 16 16.34 4.15 17.80
C VAL A 16 15.03 4.22 18.55
N LEU A 17 14.94 5.03 19.61
CA LEU A 17 13.70 5.23 20.37
C LEU A 17 12.58 5.82 19.49
N LEU A 18 12.90 6.79 18.63
CA LEU A 18 11.96 7.35 17.68
C LEU A 18 11.45 6.28 16.71
N LEU A 19 12.33 5.48 16.13
CA LEU A 19 11.92 4.39 15.22
C LEU A 19 11.06 3.35 15.92
N VAL A 20 11.38 2.99 17.16
CA VAL A 20 10.55 2.09 17.96
C VAL A 20 9.17 2.69 18.22
N ALA A 21 9.11 3.97 18.61
CA ALA A 21 7.85 4.67 18.80
C ALA A 21 6.99 4.66 17.51
N LEU A 22 7.58 5.04 16.36
CA LEU A 22 6.89 5.03 15.08
C LEU A 22 6.43 3.63 14.67
N ARG A 23 7.21 2.59 15.00
CA ARG A 23 6.82 1.19 14.74
C ARG A 23 5.63 0.75 15.61
N VAL A 24 5.55 1.22 16.85
CA VAL A 24 4.46 0.87 17.78
C VAL A 24 3.19 1.65 17.44
N THR A 25 3.29 2.96 17.25
CA THR A 25 2.15 3.84 17.00
C THR A 25 1.68 3.81 15.54
N GLY A 26 2.57 3.44 14.62
CA GLY A 26 2.37 3.62 13.20
C GLY A 26 2.79 5.02 12.73
N PHE A 27 3.02 5.16 11.45
CA PHE A 27 3.20 6.44 10.77
C PHE A 27 2.52 6.34 9.42
N GLU A 28 1.27 6.75 9.37
CA GLU A 28 0.42 6.57 8.20
C GLU A 28 0.66 7.64 7.15
N PRO A 29 0.47 7.30 5.87
CA PRO A 29 0.53 8.28 4.80
C PRO A 29 -0.62 9.28 4.94
N HIS A 30 -0.32 10.53 4.63
CA HIS A 30 -1.29 11.62 4.62
C HIS A 30 -1.24 12.35 3.28
N GLU A 31 -2.35 12.37 2.56
CA GLU A 31 -2.43 12.90 1.19
C GLU A 31 -1.33 12.35 0.28
N ARG A 32 -0.36 13.21 -0.10
CA ARG A 32 0.78 12.85 -0.96
C ARG A 32 2.04 12.49 -0.18
N THR A 33 2.03 12.68 1.14
CA THR A 33 3.18 12.37 1.99
C THR A 33 3.17 10.87 2.28
N PRO A 34 4.26 10.15 1.97
CA PRO A 34 4.35 8.74 2.29
C PRO A 34 4.45 8.52 3.80
N GLY A 35 4.01 7.35 4.23
CA GLY A 35 4.13 6.87 5.60
C GLY A 35 5.07 5.67 5.70
N LEU A 36 5.08 5.06 6.88
CA LEU A 36 5.86 3.86 7.18
C LEU A 36 4.93 2.70 7.53
N TRP A 37 4.73 2.44 8.82
CA TRP A 37 3.92 1.32 9.29
C TRP A 37 2.44 1.66 9.37
N LEU A 38 1.61 0.86 8.73
CA LEU A 38 0.16 0.91 8.90
C LEU A 38 -0.25 0.09 10.12
N LYS A 39 -1.10 0.68 10.94
CA LYS A 39 -1.68 0.06 12.14
C LYS A 39 -3.20 0.02 12.05
N GLY A 40 -3.79 -0.95 12.73
CA GLY A 40 -5.23 -1.17 12.77
C GLY A 40 -5.55 -2.57 13.26
N ASP A 41 -6.82 -2.91 13.30
CA ASP A 41 -7.29 -4.23 13.69
C ASP A 41 -6.97 -5.25 12.58
N LEU A 42 -6.11 -6.21 12.88
CA LEU A 42 -5.70 -7.23 11.91
C LEU A 42 -6.85 -8.21 11.62
N VAL A 43 -7.24 -8.26 10.35
CA VAL A 43 -8.24 -9.22 9.85
C VAL A 43 -7.52 -10.47 9.36
N THR A 44 -7.69 -11.55 10.08
CA THR A 44 -7.12 -12.88 9.77
C THR A 44 -8.08 -13.78 9.03
N THR A 45 -9.39 -13.44 9.04
CA THR A 45 -10.41 -14.21 8.31
C THR A 45 -10.29 -13.95 6.81
N PRO A 46 -10.48 -14.97 5.97
CA PRO A 46 -10.54 -14.79 4.52
C PRO A 46 -11.62 -13.78 4.12
N VAL A 47 -11.28 -12.86 3.24
CA VAL A 47 -12.26 -11.95 2.61
C VAL A 47 -12.58 -12.53 1.24
N THR A 48 -13.82 -12.98 1.07
CA THR A 48 -14.30 -13.60 -0.16
C THR A 48 -14.93 -12.60 -1.12
N ASP A 49 -15.32 -11.42 -0.63
CA ASP A 49 -15.92 -10.37 -1.43
C ASP A 49 -15.42 -8.99 -0.96
N TRP A 50 -14.79 -8.26 -1.88
CA TRP A 50 -14.25 -6.93 -1.66
C TRP A 50 -15.17 -5.81 -2.15
N SER A 51 -16.40 -6.11 -2.56
CA SER A 51 -17.36 -5.12 -3.09
C SER A 51 -17.67 -4.00 -2.08
N PHE A 52 -17.48 -4.23 -0.79
CA PHE A 52 -17.63 -3.19 0.23
C PHE A 52 -16.67 -2.01 0.02
N THR A 53 -15.55 -2.23 -0.69
CA THR A 53 -14.57 -1.18 -0.99
C THR A 53 -15.07 -0.18 -2.03
N ASP A 54 -16.15 -0.48 -2.76
CA ASP A 54 -16.71 0.45 -3.76
C ASP A 54 -17.15 1.77 -3.15
N LYS A 55 -17.55 1.76 -1.88
CA LYS A 55 -17.95 2.95 -1.13
C LYS A 55 -16.77 3.69 -0.47
N ILE A 56 -15.58 3.12 -0.55
CA ILE A 56 -14.37 3.65 0.09
C ILE A 56 -13.53 4.33 -0.97
N PRO A 57 -13.35 5.67 -0.91
CA PRO A 57 -12.68 6.41 -1.97
C PRO A 57 -11.19 6.07 -2.08
N GLU A 58 -10.54 5.82 -0.96
CA GLU A 58 -9.10 5.60 -0.88
C GLU A 58 -8.77 4.55 0.17
N ILE A 59 -7.74 3.78 -0.09
CA ILE A 59 -7.15 2.83 0.86
C ILE A 59 -5.66 3.16 1.04
N LYS A 60 -5.05 2.61 2.08
CA LYS A 60 -3.60 2.72 2.26
C LYS A 60 -2.95 1.38 1.98
N ILE A 61 -1.80 1.41 1.32
CA ILE A 61 -0.98 0.23 1.06
C ILE A 61 0.41 0.43 1.63
N GLN A 62 0.93 -0.57 2.31
CA GLN A 62 2.30 -0.64 2.79
C GLN A 62 3.02 -1.73 2.02
N THR A 63 4.17 -1.41 1.47
CA THR A 63 5.06 -2.31 0.73
C THR A 63 6.35 -2.54 1.50
N GLN A 64 7.07 -3.59 1.14
CA GLN A 64 8.39 -3.89 1.70
C GLN A 64 9.47 -3.26 0.83
N THR A 65 10.25 -2.34 1.40
CA THR A 65 11.41 -1.79 0.71
C THR A 65 12.61 -2.73 0.81
N PRO A 66 13.67 -2.56 0.01
CA PRO A 66 14.93 -3.29 0.20
C PRO A 66 15.65 -2.91 1.50
N PHE A 67 15.15 -1.92 2.20
CA PHE A 67 15.69 -1.43 3.47
C PHE A 67 14.84 -1.95 4.65
N LEU A 68 15.27 -1.60 5.87
CA LEU A 68 14.57 -2.03 7.09
C LEU A 68 13.22 -1.32 7.33
N LEU A 69 12.95 -0.23 6.63
CA LEU A 69 11.74 0.57 6.79
C LEU A 69 10.75 0.25 5.67
N PRO A 70 9.47 0.00 5.98
CA PRO A 70 8.45 -0.13 4.95
C PRO A 70 8.11 1.23 4.35
N HIS A 71 7.44 1.20 3.21
CA HIS A 71 6.91 2.38 2.53
C HIS A 71 5.39 2.25 2.44
N SER A 72 4.65 3.26 2.87
CA SER A 72 3.19 3.26 2.73
C SER A 72 2.68 4.50 2.03
N VAL A 73 1.62 4.32 1.25
CA VAL A 73 0.99 5.37 0.45
C VAL A 73 -0.52 5.25 0.46
N THR A 74 -1.21 6.36 0.22
CA THR A 74 -2.65 6.38 -0.05
C THR A 74 -2.89 6.14 -1.54
N ILE A 75 -3.75 5.20 -1.87
CA ILE A 75 -4.01 4.77 -3.24
C ILE A 75 -5.50 4.58 -3.51
N TRP A 76 -5.86 4.56 -4.76
CA TRP A 76 -7.17 4.17 -5.25
C TRP A 76 -7.24 2.67 -5.49
N CYS A 77 -8.43 2.09 -5.29
CA CYS A 77 -8.70 0.68 -5.52
C CYS A 77 -10.02 0.49 -6.26
N ALA A 78 -10.18 -0.64 -6.92
CA ALA A 78 -11.43 -1.03 -7.54
C ALA A 78 -11.77 -2.48 -7.18
N ALA A 79 -13.05 -2.76 -6.94
CA ALA A 79 -13.53 -4.13 -6.83
C ALA A 79 -14.08 -4.59 -8.20
N TYR A 80 -13.80 -5.84 -8.54
CA TYR A 80 -14.36 -6.49 -9.71
C TYR A 80 -14.49 -7.99 -9.47
N ASN A 81 -15.67 -8.56 -9.70
CA ASN A 81 -15.99 -9.98 -9.44
C ASN A 81 -15.57 -10.44 -8.04
N GLY A 82 -15.86 -9.63 -7.01
CA GLY A 82 -15.52 -9.94 -5.62
C GLY A 82 -14.04 -9.77 -5.26
N ASN A 83 -13.15 -9.54 -6.23
CA ASN A 83 -11.72 -9.33 -5.98
C ASN A 83 -11.38 -7.83 -5.85
N LEU A 84 -10.32 -7.53 -5.11
CA LEU A 84 -9.77 -6.19 -4.97
C LEU A 84 -8.58 -6.01 -5.91
N TYR A 85 -8.53 -4.84 -6.56
CA TYR A 85 -7.46 -4.46 -7.46
C TYR A 85 -6.92 -3.08 -7.13
N VAL A 86 -5.62 -2.92 -7.34
CA VAL A 86 -4.94 -1.63 -7.30
C VAL A 86 -4.25 -1.38 -8.64
N THR A 87 -4.21 -0.11 -9.05
CA THR A 87 -3.67 0.27 -10.35
C THR A 87 -2.69 1.42 -10.21
N SER A 88 -1.59 1.37 -10.93
CA SER A 88 -0.63 2.47 -10.99
C SER A 88 0.23 2.41 -12.24
N ALA A 89 0.81 3.55 -12.60
CA ALA A 89 1.88 3.58 -13.58
C ALA A 89 3.17 2.98 -13.00
N ARG A 90 3.99 2.37 -13.86
CA ARG A 90 5.35 1.93 -13.55
C ARG A 90 6.24 3.11 -13.11
N GLY A 91 7.33 2.80 -12.42
CA GLY A 91 8.33 3.79 -11.97
C GLY A 91 7.96 4.51 -10.67
N ARG A 92 6.86 4.15 -10.02
CA ARG A 92 6.60 4.57 -8.64
C ARG A 92 7.24 3.59 -7.67
N GLU A 93 7.93 4.09 -6.64
CA GLU A 93 8.66 3.25 -5.67
C GLU A 93 7.82 2.11 -5.12
N TRP A 94 6.62 2.38 -4.63
CA TRP A 94 5.74 1.36 -4.06
C TRP A 94 5.29 0.30 -5.10
N VAL A 95 5.25 0.64 -6.40
CA VAL A 95 4.95 -0.31 -7.49
C VAL A 95 6.14 -1.23 -7.73
N GLU A 96 7.34 -0.67 -7.78
CA GLU A 96 8.57 -1.46 -7.94
C GLU A 96 8.84 -2.33 -6.70
N ASP A 97 8.48 -1.83 -5.51
CA ASP A 97 8.52 -2.62 -4.28
C ASP A 97 7.60 -3.85 -4.36
N MET A 98 6.33 -3.69 -4.82
CA MET A 98 5.40 -4.81 -4.99
C MET A 98 5.83 -5.82 -6.05
N ILE A 99 6.55 -5.37 -7.08
CA ILE A 99 7.09 -6.26 -8.12
C ILE A 99 8.23 -7.10 -7.55
N ARG A 100 9.05 -6.51 -6.68
CA ARG A 100 10.16 -7.20 -6.02
C ARG A 100 9.69 -8.12 -4.90
N ASP A 101 8.78 -7.64 -4.06
CA ASP A 101 8.19 -8.39 -2.95
C ASP A 101 6.67 -8.20 -2.96
N PRO A 102 5.90 -9.23 -3.32
CA PRO A 102 4.44 -9.12 -3.46
C PRO A 102 3.69 -9.01 -2.13
N HIS A 103 4.37 -9.11 -0.99
CA HIS A 103 3.72 -8.99 0.31
C HIS A 103 3.37 -7.54 0.61
N VAL A 104 2.12 -7.30 0.89
CA VAL A 104 1.59 -5.97 1.20
C VAL A 104 0.72 -6.00 2.45
N ARG A 105 0.65 -4.88 3.14
CA ARG A 105 -0.38 -4.62 4.14
C ARG A 105 -1.31 -3.54 3.62
N LEU A 106 -2.58 -3.87 3.55
CA LEU A 106 -3.64 -2.92 3.20
C LEU A 106 -4.26 -2.37 4.48
N LYS A 107 -4.57 -1.08 4.51
CA LYS A 107 -5.44 -0.50 5.53
C LYS A 107 -6.69 0.07 4.87
N ILE A 108 -7.85 -0.41 5.32
CA ILE A 108 -9.18 -0.02 4.84
C ILE A 108 -9.99 0.33 6.06
N ALA A 109 -10.32 1.62 6.23
CA ALA A 109 -10.79 2.19 7.48
C ALA A 109 -9.84 1.86 8.63
N ASP A 110 -10.32 1.26 9.72
CA ASP A 110 -9.49 0.90 10.88
C ASP A 110 -8.91 -0.53 10.82
N LYS A 111 -9.25 -1.27 9.75
CA LYS A 111 -8.83 -2.67 9.59
C LYS A 111 -7.58 -2.78 8.73
N VAL A 112 -6.69 -3.70 9.10
CA VAL A 112 -5.50 -4.04 8.31
C VAL A 112 -5.58 -5.47 7.80
N TYR A 113 -5.06 -5.69 6.61
CA TYR A 113 -5.09 -6.96 5.89
C TYR A 113 -3.70 -7.26 5.36
N ASP A 114 -3.06 -8.33 5.83
CA ASP A 114 -1.82 -8.82 5.25
C ASP A 114 -2.17 -9.70 4.04
N ARG A 115 -1.67 -9.33 2.87
CA ARG A 115 -2.01 -9.96 1.58
C ARG A 115 -0.78 -10.06 0.68
N THR A 116 -0.95 -10.80 -0.40
CA THR A 116 -0.02 -10.72 -1.54
C THR A 116 -0.73 -10.10 -2.73
N VAL A 117 0.06 -9.62 -3.66
CA VAL A 117 -0.45 -9.09 -4.93
C VAL A 117 0.16 -9.86 -6.10
N SER A 118 -0.57 -9.91 -7.21
CA SER A 118 -0.06 -10.43 -8.48
C SER A 118 -0.43 -9.50 -9.62
N ILE A 119 0.44 -9.39 -10.62
CA ILE A 119 0.15 -8.63 -11.84
C ILE A 119 -0.94 -9.37 -12.61
N VAL A 120 -1.90 -8.62 -13.13
CA VAL A 120 -2.94 -9.14 -14.00
C VAL A 120 -2.42 -9.11 -15.44
N ASP A 121 -2.12 -10.29 -15.97
CA ASP A 121 -1.61 -10.47 -17.35
C ASP A 121 -2.73 -10.70 -18.36
N ASP A 122 -3.90 -11.20 -17.94
CA ASP A 122 -5.06 -11.39 -18.82
C ASP A 122 -5.61 -10.04 -19.30
N PRO A 123 -5.58 -9.77 -20.62
CA PRO A 123 -6.06 -8.50 -21.19
C PRO A 123 -7.56 -8.25 -20.94
N ALA A 124 -8.38 -9.30 -20.92
CA ALA A 124 -9.81 -9.18 -20.71
C ALA A 124 -10.13 -8.75 -19.27
N GLU A 125 -9.48 -9.39 -18.31
CA GLU A 125 -9.59 -9.03 -16.89
C GLU A 125 -9.06 -7.62 -16.65
N LYS A 126 -7.87 -7.30 -17.17
CA LYS A 126 -7.27 -5.96 -17.07
C LYS A 126 -8.24 -4.89 -17.57
N ALA A 127 -8.81 -5.07 -18.76
CA ALA A 127 -9.77 -4.13 -19.35
C ALA A 127 -11.04 -4.00 -18.49
N ALA A 128 -11.54 -5.10 -17.92
CA ALA A 128 -12.71 -5.06 -17.05
C ALA A 128 -12.45 -4.30 -15.74
N VAL A 129 -11.29 -4.51 -15.12
CA VAL A 129 -10.85 -3.79 -13.90
C VAL A 129 -10.69 -2.31 -14.18
N LEU A 130 -10.08 -1.93 -15.29
CA LEU A 130 -9.90 -0.52 -15.67
C LEU A 130 -11.26 0.17 -15.87
N ARG A 131 -12.23 -0.49 -16.50
CA ARG A 131 -13.61 0.02 -16.58
C ARG A 131 -14.29 0.13 -15.22
N ALA A 132 -14.07 -0.81 -14.30
CA ALA A 132 -14.60 -0.72 -12.94
C ALA A 132 -14.00 0.47 -12.18
N ARG A 133 -12.68 0.68 -12.32
CA ARG A 133 -11.99 1.85 -11.77
C ARG A 133 -12.54 3.16 -12.35
N GLU A 134 -12.72 3.25 -13.67
CA GLU A 134 -13.25 4.44 -14.34
C GLU A 134 -14.65 4.81 -13.84
N ARG A 135 -15.52 3.81 -13.66
CA ARG A 135 -16.85 4.05 -13.07
C ARG A 135 -16.77 4.57 -11.63
N LYS A 136 -15.82 4.08 -10.84
CA LYS A 136 -15.64 4.51 -9.45
C LYS A 136 -15.01 5.90 -9.35
N TYR A 137 -14.11 6.24 -10.29
CA TYR A 137 -13.35 7.50 -10.29
C TYR A 137 -13.47 8.25 -11.62
N PRO A 138 -14.67 8.75 -11.98
CA PRO A 138 -14.89 9.42 -13.26
C PRO A 138 -14.07 10.71 -13.41
N GLN A 139 -13.62 11.29 -12.29
CA GLN A 139 -12.76 12.49 -12.26
C GLN A 139 -11.28 12.20 -12.56
N TRP A 140 -10.90 10.94 -12.82
CA TRP A 140 -9.52 10.55 -13.08
C TRP A 140 -8.93 11.29 -14.29
N LYS A 141 -7.79 11.95 -14.06
CA LYS A 141 -7.00 12.67 -15.08
C LYS A 141 -5.53 12.20 -15.07
N GLY A 142 -5.31 10.93 -14.77
CA GLY A 142 -3.98 10.34 -14.73
C GLY A 142 -3.50 9.81 -16.08
N PRO A 143 -2.44 9.00 -16.09
CA PRO A 143 -1.90 8.41 -17.29
C PRO A 143 -2.95 7.52 -17.98
N PRO A 144 -2.83 7.31 -19.31
CA PRO A 144 -3.74 6.46 -20.07
C PRO A 144 -3.70 5.02 -19.54
N ASP A 145 -4.79 4.29 -19.72
CA ASP A 145 -4.96 2.91 -19.25
C ASP A 145 -3.86 1.97 -19.76
N SER A 146 -3.33 2.21 -20.95
CA SER A 146 -2.21 1.45 -21.52
C SER A 146 -0.93 1.55 -20.70
N ALA A 147 -0.73 2.65 -19.98
CA ALA A 147 0.44 2.87 -19.12
C ALA A 147 0.26 2.33 -17.69
N LEU A 148 -0.92 1.76 -17.38
CA LEU A 148 -1.22 1.26 -16.04
C LEU A 148 -0.89 -0.23 -15.92
N THR A 149 -0.25 -0.57 -14.81
CA THR A 149 -0.17 -1.94 -14.30
C THR A 149 -1.34 -2.16 -13.35
N VAL A 150 -2.00 -3.29 -13.49
CA VAL A 150 -3.08 -3.74 -12.61
C VAL A 150 -2.56 -4.86 -11.74
N PHE A 151 -2.76 -4.73 -10.44
CA PHE A 151 -2.42 -5.77 -9.46
C PHE A 151 -3.71 -6.30 -8.85
N ARG A 152 -3.85 -7.61 -8.80
CA ARG A 152 -4.89 -8.29 -8.03
C ARG A 152 -4.38 -8.52 -6.60
N VAL A 153 -5.22 -8.22 -5.62
CA VAL A 153 -4.98 -8.61 -4.23
C VAL A 153 -5.42 -10.05 -4.06
N ASN A 154 -4.48 -10.92 -3.74
CA ASN A 154 -4.75 -12.35 -3.58
C ASN A 154 -5.31 -12.66 -2.19
N PRO A 155 -6.16 -13.70 -2.06
CA PRO A 155 -6.53 -14.22 -0.76
C PRO A 155 -5.30 -14.76 -0.03
N THR A 156 -5.34 -14.77 1.27
CA THR A 156 -4.35 -15.46 2.13
C THR A 156 -4.69 -16.92 2.24
#